data_f029f5572f091f4bb9737093a712e736
#
_entry.id   f029f5572f091f4bb9737093a712e736
#
_cell.length_a   1.000
_cell.length_b   1.000
_cell.length_c   1.000
_cell.angle_alpha   90.00
_cell.angle_beta   90.00
_cell.angle_gamma   90.00
#
_symmetry.space_group_name_H-M   'P 1'
#
loop_
_entity.id
_entity.type
_entity.pdbx_description
1 polymer ?
#
loop_
_entity_poly.entity_id
_entity_poly.type
_entity_poly.pdbx_seq_one_letter_code
_entity_poly.pdbx_strand_id
1 'polypeptide(L)'
;PIPTAWRDLSNLYLAVSIDGLPAEHDRRRAPATYDRILKHIAGHRINVHCTITRQITQRPGYLEEFAAFWSHRPETRKIWFSLYTPQEGEVSEERLTPADRARVLEELRRLRRIYPLMEMGDRILGGFEHPPATPQECMFAQATACVSADLSTPITPCQFGGSPVCAECGCLASAGLASFGKYKLAGLVEIGALFSASRKLGDRLAGATA
;
A
#
# COMPACT_ATOMS: atom_id res chain seq x y z
N PRO A 1 -8.56 19.93 -9.02
CA PRO A 1 -7.28 19.79 -9.73
C PRO A 1 -6.12 19.89 -8.75
N ILE A 2 -5.03 19.18 -9.04
CA ILE A 2 -3.79 19.31 -8.28
C ILE A 2 -3.22 20.72 -8.52
N PRO A 3 -2.80 21.45 -7.49
CA PRO A 3 -2.25 22.78 -7.67
C PRO A 3 -0.99 22.76 -8.57
N THR A 4 -0.93 23.64 -9.55
CA THR A 4 0.20 23.68 -10.51
C THR A 4 1.53 23.95 -9.80
N ALA A 5 1.53 24.76 -8.74
CA ALA A 5 2.71 25.06 -7.95
C ALA A 5 3.34 23.82 -7.27
N TRP A 6 2.59 22.73 -7.11
CA TRP A 6 3.13 21.48 -6.53
C TRP A 6 4.04 20.72 -7.49
N ARG A 7 4.01 21.05 -8.79
CA ARG A 7 4.85 20.42 -9.81
C ARG A 7 6.35 20.60 -9.52
N ASP A 8 6.70 21.76 -8.96
CA ASP A 8 8.09 22.18 -8.76
C ASP A 8 8.63 21.84 -7.35
N LEU A 9 7.79 21.21 -6.50
CA LEU A 9 8.19 20.80 -5.16
C LEU A 9 8.97 19.48 -5.21
N SER A 10 10.29 19.54 -5.09
CA SER A 10 11.21 18.39 -5.24
C SER A 10 10.96 17.26 -4.24
N ASN A 11 10.46 17.59 -3.04
CA ASN A 11 10.23 16.63 -1.95
C ASN A 11 8.76 16.18 -1.83
N LEU A 12 7.88 16.61 -2.74
CA LEU A 12 6.49 16.20 -2.76
C LEU A 12 6.30 14.98 -3.66
N TYR A 13 5.71 13.95 -3.10
CA TYR A 13 5.34 12.73 -3.80
C TYR A 13 3.82 12.55 -3.76
N LEU A 14 3.19 12.63 -4.92
CA LEU A 14 1.76 12.42 -5.05
C LEU A 14 1.49 10.94 -5.32
N ALA A 15 0.78 10.27 -4.44
CA ALA A 15 0.26 8.93 -4.67
C ALA A 15 -1.24 9.02 -4.99
N VAL A 16 -1.65 8.41 -6.08
CA VAL A 16 -3.04 8.40 -6.53
C VAL A 16 -3.55 6.98 -6.56
N SER A 17 -4.65 6.73 -5.86
CA SER A 17 -5.29 5.41 -5.85
C SER A 17 -6.07 5.19 -7.15
N ILE A 18 -5.64 4.20 -7.92
CA ILE A 18 -6.21 3.81 -9.21
C ILE A 18 -6.39 2.30 -9.20
N ASP A 19 -7.58 1.85 -8.82
CA ASP A 19 -7.87 0.44 -8.53
C ASP A 19 -8.37 -0.31 -9.76
N GLY A 20 -7.60 -0.29 -10.82
CA GLY A 20 -7.87 -1.03 -12.04
C GLY A 20 -7.87 -0.17 -13.30
N LEU A 21 -8.27 -0.77 -14.41
CA LEU A 21 -8.56 -0.09 -15.68
C LEU A 21 -9.91 0.65 -15.57
N PRO A 22 -10.29 1.50 -16.52
CA PRO A 22 -11.41 2.44 -16.35
C PRO A 22 -12.68 1.85 -15.76
N ALA A 23 -13.18 0.74 -16.27
CA ALA A 23 -14.45 0.16 -15.85
C ALA A 23 -14.41 -0.39 -14.40
N GLU A 24 -13.33 -1.06 -14.03
CA GLU A 24 -13.14 -1.61 -12.69
C GLU A 24 -12.89 -0.49 -11.68
N HIS A 25 -12.08 0.50 -12.07
CA HIS A 25 -11.82 1.65 -11.22
C HIS A 25 -13.09 2.44 -10.92
N ASP A 26 -13.88 2.77 -11.96
CA ASP A 26 -15.10 3.57 -11.80
C ASP A 26 -16.14 2.86 -10.95
N ARG A 27 -16.28 1.54 -11.11
CA ARG A 27 -17.18 0.74 -10.27
C ARG A 27 -16.80 0.83 -8.78
N ARG A 28 -15.51 0.86 -8.48
CA ARG A 28 -15.00 0.82 -7.12
C ARG A 28 -14.85 2.20 -6.48
N ARG A 29 -14.50 3.22 -7.27
CA ARG A 29 -14.05 4.52 -6.78
C ARG A 29 -14.97 5.69 -7.10
N ALA A 30 -16.12 5.49 -7.75
CA ALA A 30 -17.04 6.61 -8.00
C ALA A 30 -17.34 7.38 -6.68
N PRO A 31 -17.40 8.71 -6.74
CA PRO A 31 -17.38 9.60 -7.89
C PRO A 31 -15.98 10.03 -8.39
N ALA A 32 -14.89 9.46 -7.89
CA ALA A 32 -13.51 9.71 -8.35
C ALA A 32 -13.21 8.89 -9.61
N THR A 33 -13.91 9.17 -10.71
CA THR A 33 -13.82 8.42 -11.97
C THR A 33 -12.45 8.53 -12.63
N TYR A 34 -12.14 7.54 -13.45
CA TYR A 34 -10.88 7.43 -14.16
C TYR A 34 -10.57 8.67 -15.01
N ASP A 35 -11.55 9.16 -15.78
CA ASP A 35 -11.39 10.36 -16.59
C ASP A 35 -11.13 11.61 -15.77
N ARG A 36 -11.78 11.74 -14.59
CA ARG A 36 -11.49 12.83 -13.66
C ARG A 36 -10.07 12.78 -13.14
N ILE A 37 -9.58 11.57 -12.83
CA ILE A 37 -8.19 11.38 -12.40
C ILE A 37 -7.24 11.81 -13.51
N LEU A 38 -7.41 11.30 -14.74
CA LEU A 38 -6.56 11.66 -15.88
C LEU A 38 -6.51 13.17 -16.11
N LYS A 39 -7.66 13.83 -16.01
CA LYS A 39 -7.73 15.30 -16.12
C LYS A 39 -6.96 16.02 -15.01
N HIS A 40 -7.02 15.50 -13.78
CA HIS A 40 -6.42 16.17 -12.62
C HIS A 40 -4.92 15.93 -12.49
N ILE A 41 -4.40 14.80 -12.98
CA ILE A 41 -2.97 14.49 -12.94
C ILE A 41 -2.19 15.05 -14.12
N ALA A 42 -2.87 15.56 -15.13
CA ALA A 42 -2.23 16.08 -16.35
C ALA A 42 -1.11 17.09 -16.00
N GLY A 43 0.09 16.80 -16.49
CA GLY A 43 1.29 17.61 -16.24
C GLY A 43 1.92 17.45 -14.86
N HIS A 44 1.46 16.53 -14.01
CA HIS A 44 2.09 16.17 -12.73
C HIS A 44 2.70 14.77 -12.80
N ARG A 45 3.75 14.55 -11.99
CA ARG A 45 4.35 13.23 -11.81
C ARG A 45 3.74 12.57 -10.57
N ILE A 46 3.11 11.41 -10.74
CA ILE A 46 2.41 10.68 -9.68
C ILE A 46 2.96 9.28 -9.48
N ASN A 47 2.81 8.76 -8.28
CA ASN A 47 2.90 7.34 -8.00
C ASN A 47 1.49 6.74 -8.12
N VAL A 48 1.32 5.81 -9.04
CA VAL A 48 0.09 5.04 -9.21
C VAL A 48 0.03 3.98 -8.14
N HIS A 49 -1.04 3.93 -7.36
CA HIS A 49 -1.26 2.90 -6.35
C HIS A 49 -2.54 2.14 -6.66
N CYS A 50 -2.43 0.83 -6.85
CA CYS A 50 -3.55 -0.05 -7.15
C CYS A 50 -3.72 -1.09 -6.05
N THR A 51 -4.94 -1.24 -5.53
CA THR A 51 -5.32 -2.33 -4.64
C THR A 51 -5.83 -3.50 -5.47
N ILE A 52 -5.09 -4.60 -5.46
CA ILE A 52 -5.47 -5.84 -6.17
C ILE A 52 -6.57 -6.53 -5.39
N THR A 53 -7.71 -6.72 -6.04
CA THR A 53 -8.87 -7.47 -5.55
C THR A 53 -9.02 -8.77 -6.32
N ARG A 54 -9.83 -9.69 -5.82
CA ARG A 54 -10.09 -10.96 -6.50
C ARG A 54 -10.70 -10.75 -7.89
N GLN A 55 -11.60 -9.78 -8.06
CA GLN A 55 -12.27 -9.53 -9.34
C GLN A 55 -11.26 -9.26 -10.47
N ILE A 56 -10.25 -8.42 -10.20
CA ILE A 56 -9.26 -8.10 -11.24
C ILE A 56 -8.32 -9.27 -11.52
N THR A 57 -8.16 -10.22 -10.60
CA THR A 57 -7.32 -11.41 -10.80
C THR A 57 -7.98 -12.52 -11.60
N GLN A 58 -9.31 -12.44 -11.81
CA GLN A 58 -10.03 -13.45 -12.59
C GLN A 58 -9.79 -13.31 -14.11
N ARG A 59 -9.33 -12.15 -14.57
CA ARG A 59 -8.96 -11.93 -15.98
C ARG A 59 -7.47 -12.17 -16.17
N PRO A 60 -7.05 -13.21 -16.91
CA PRO A 60 -5.64 -13.44 -17.21
C PRO A 60 -5.00 -12.22 -17.91
N GLY A 61 -3.76 -11.89 -17.52
CA GLY A 61 -3.02 -10.76 -18.10
C GLY A 61 -3.46 -9.37 -17.64
N TYR A 62 -4.44 -9.26 -16.74
CA TYR A 62 -4.97 -7.97 -16.28
C TYR A 62 -3.90 -7.07 -15.65
N LEU A 63 -3.10 -7.62 -14.76
CA LEU A 63 -2.05 -6.84 -14.07
C LEU A 63 -0.95 -6.39 -15.05
N GLU A 64 -0.67 -7.18 -16.08
CA GLU A 64 0.27 -6.80 -17.12
C GLU A 64 -0.29 -5.66 -17.98
N GLU A 65 -1.56 -5.74 -18.41
CA GLU A 65 -2.23 -4.67 -19.15
C GLU A 65 -2.24 -3.36 -18.36
N PHE A 66 -2.56 -3.44 -17.05
CA PHE A 66 -2.51 -2.28 -16.16
C PHE A 66 -1.10 -1.69 -16.05
N ALA A 67 -0.09 -2.53 -15.81
CA ALA A 67 1.30 -2.11 -15.70
C ALA A 67 1.81 -1.50 -17.01
N ALA A 68 1.49 -2.11 -18.15
CA ALA A 68 1.84 -1.59 -19.47
C ALA A 68 1.20 -0.23 -19.71
N PHE A 69 -0.10 -0.09 -19.50
CA PHE A 69 -0.82 1.17 -19.69
C PHE A 69 -0.17 2.30 -18.88
N TRP A 70 0.03 2.08 -17.59
CA TRP A 70 0.58 3.13 -16.71
C TRP A 70 2.07 3.38 -16.95
N SER A 71 2.84 2.37 -17.35
CA SER A 71 4.26 2.56 -17.67
C SER A 71 4.52 3.44 -18.89
N HIS A 72 3.55 3.53 -19.80
CA HIS A 72 3.67 4.38 -21.01
C HIS A 72 3.14 5.80 -20.80
N ARG A 73 2.58 6.13 -19.64
CA ARG A 73 2.06 7.47 -19.39
C ARG A 73 3.13 8.39 -18.80
N PRO A 74 3.26 9.63 -19.36
CA PRO A 74 4.26 10.59 -18.90
C PRO A 74 4.06 11.04 -17.45
N GLU A 75 2.82 10.96 -16.94
CA GLU A 75 2.51 11.31 -15.57
C GLU A 75 2.99 10.26 -14.57
N THR A 76 3.23 9.02 -15.01
CA THR A 76 3.62 7.95 -14.09
C THR A 76 5.08 8.08 -13.67
N ARG A 77 5.29 8.17 -12.37
CA ARG A 77 6.62 8.11 -11.74
C ARG A 77 6.95 6.70 -11.29
N LYS A 78 6.00 6.06 -10.59
CA LYS A 78 6.12 4.70 -10.04
C LYS A 78 4.74 4.03 -10.03
N ILE A 79 4.75 2.71 -10.03
CA ILE A 79 3.55 1.89 -9.89
C ILE A 79 3.73 1.02 -8.65
N TRP A 80 2.76 1.11 -7.73
CA TRP A 80 2.71 0.36 -6.49
C TRP A 80 1.44 -0.45 -6.40
N PHE A 81 1.53 -1.61 -5.82
CA PHE A 81 0.40 -2.48 -5.55
C PHE A 81 0.24 -2.77 -4.07
N SER A 82 -0.99 -2.75 -3.61
CA SER A 82 -1.45 -3.38 -2.38
C SER A 82 -2.31 -4.58 -2.74
N LEU A 83 -2.49 -5.51 -1.82
CA LEU A 83 -3.52 -6.53 -1.91
C LEU A 83 -4.70 -6.11 -1.03
N TYR A 84 -5.89 -6.59 -1.37
CA TYR A 84 -7.05 -6.37 -0.52
C TYR A 84 -6.82 -6.94 0.88
N THR A 85 -7.14 -6.16 1.91
CA THR A 85 -7.07 -6.57 3.32
C THR A 85 -8.49 -6.70 3.85
N PRO A 86 -8.97 -7.90 4.16
CA PRO A 86 -10.34 -8.10 4.65
C PRO A 86 -10.50 -7.69 6.11
N GLN A 87 -11.75 -7.44 6.53
CA GLN A 87 -12.15 -7.31 7.93
C GLN A 87 -12.63 -8.66 8.49
N GLU A 88 -12.55 -8.86 9.80
CA GLU A 88 -13.11 -10.03 10.46
C GLU A 88 -14.62 -10.11 10.23
N GLY A 89 -15.12 -11.30 9.89
CA GLY A 89 -16.52 -11.52 9.58
C GLY A 89 -17.02 -10.92 8.27
N GLU A 90 -16.16 -10.27 7.51
CA GLU A 90 -16.53 -9.70 6.21
C GLU A 90 -16.73 -10.79 5.16
N VAL A 91 -17.87 -10.72 4.46
CA VAL A 91 -18.13 -11.47 3.24
C VAL A 91 -17.96 -10.53 2.05
N SER A 92 -16.81 -10.60 1.40
CA SER A 92 -16.46 -9.71 0.29
C SER A 92 -15.95 -10.50 -0.91
N GLU A 93 -16.51 -10.19 -2.08
CA GLU A 93 -16.00 -10.72 -3.35
C GLU A 93 -14.60 -10.18 -3.71
N GLU A 94 -14.15 -9.11 -3.07
CA GLU A 94 -12.80 -8.55 -3.26
C GLU A 94 -11.71 -9.38 -2.60
N ARG A 95 -12.06 -10.22 -1.61
CA ARG A 95 -11.11 -11.02 -0.83
C ARG A 95 -10.41 -12.05 -1.69
N LEU A 96 -9.08 -11.99 -1.72
CA LEU A 96 -8.23 -12.95 -2.41
C LEU A 96 -8.20 -14.28 -1.66
N THR A 97 -8.36 -15.39 -2.38
CA THR A 97 -8.05 -16.71 -1.82
C THR A 97 -6.52 -16.85 -1.63
N PRO A 98 -6.05 -17.79 -0.78
CA PRO A 98 -4.61 -18.08 -0.68
C PRO A 98 -3.96 -18.41 -2.04
N ALA A 99 -4.67 -19.13 -2.92
CA ALA A 99 -4.20 -19.45 -4.27
C ALA A 99 -4.13 -18.21 -5.17
N ASP A 100 -5.13 -17.31 -5.11
CA ASP A 100 -5.11 -16.05 -5.84
C ASP A 100 -3.94 -15.19 -5.38
N ARG A 101 -3.71 -15.11 -4.07
CA ARG A 101 -2.63 -14.34 -3.46
C ARG A 101 -1.26 -14.84 -3.91
N ALA A 102 -1.02 -16.15 -3.87
CA ALA A 102 0.24 -16.74 -4.35
C ALA A 102 0.49 -16.45 -5.84
N ARG A 103 -0.53 -16.64 -6.68
CA ARG A 103 -0.47 -16.35 -8.12
C ARG A 103 -0.16 -14.87 -8.40
N VAL A 104 -0.82 -13.96 -7.69
CA VAL A 104 -0.58 -12.52 -7.83
C VAL A 104 0.86 -12.15 -7.47
N LEU A 105 1.39 -12.67 -6.37
CA LEU A 105 2.75 -12.38 -5.95
C LEU A 105 3.80 -12.89 -6.94
N GLU A 106 3.57 -14.06 -7.53
CA GLU A 106 4.42 -14.58 -8.61
C GLU A 106 4.34 -13.68 -9.86
N GLU A 107 3.13 -13.29 -10.26
CA GLU A 107 2.93 -12.39 -11.40
C GLU A 107 3.60 -11.02 -11.16
N LEU A 108 3.48 -10.43 -9.98
CA LEU A 108 4.16 -9.17 -9.64
C LEU A 108 5.69 -9.32 -9.70
N ARG A 109 6.26 -10.47 -9.28
CA ARG A 109 7.71 -10.75 -9.43
C ARG A 109 8.13 -10.81 -10.89
N ARG A 110 7.31 -11.36 -11.76
CA ARG A 110 7.55 -11.39 -13.20
C ARG A 110 7.47 -9.99 -13.80
N LEU A 111 6.37 -9.28 -13.53
CA LEU A 111 6.06 -7.98 -14.15
C LEU A 111 7.06 -6.88 -13.78
N ARG A 112 7.56 -6.84 -12.54
CA ARG A 112 8.56 -5.84 -12.15
C ARG A 112 9.89 -5.92 -12.91
N ARG A 113 10.19 -7.08 -13.52
CA ARG A 113 11.36 -7.26 -14.38
C ARG A 113 11.13 -6.69 -15.78
N ILE A 114 9.86 -6.61 -16.19
CA ILE A 114 9.43 -6.11 -17.50
C ILE A 114 9.16 -4.60 -17.44
N TYR A 115 8.56 -4.14 -16.35
CA TYR A 115 8.13 -2.76 -16.15
C TYR A 115 8.95 -2.08 -15.02
N PRO A 116 10.04 -1.35 -15.35
CA PRO A 116 10.92 -0.76 -14.34
C PRO A 116 10.27 0.26 -13.41
N LEU A 117 9.14 0.86 -13.82
CA LEU A 117 8.38 1.76 -12.97
C LEU A 117 7.62 1.03 -11.83
N MET A 118 7.49 -0.31 -11.91
CA MET A 118 6.93 -1.11 -10.82
C MET A 118 7.95 -1.26 -9.69
N GLU A 119 7.79 -0.45 -8.66
CA GLU A 119 8.67 -0.47 -7.50
C GLU A 119 8.16 -1.47 -6.43
N MET A 120 8.21 -2.76 -6.79
CA MET A 120 7.76 -3.88 -5.96
C MET A 120 8.92 -4.85 -5.70
N GLY A 121 9.86 -4.42 -4.85
CA GLY A 121 11.05 -5.23 -4.54
C GLY A 121 10.73 -6.56 -3.83
N ASP A 122 11.63 -7.57 -3.92
CA ASP A 122 11.41 -8.89 -3.32
C ASP A 122 11.12 -8.83 -1.82
N ARG A 123 11.71 -7.89 -1.12
CA ARG A 123 11.44 -7.69 0.31
C ARG A 123 10.02 -7.21 0.60
N ILE A 124 9.47 -6.34 -0.26
CA ILE A 124 8.08 -5.89 -0.16
C ILE A 124 7.14 -7.05 -0.47
N LEU A 125 7.41 -7.81 -1.55
CA LEU A 125 6.63 -8.99 -1.91
C LEU A 125 6.68 -10.06 -0.82
N GLY A 126 7.85 -10.28 -0.20
CA GLY A 126 7.99 -11.14 0.98
C GLY A 126 7.20 -10.64 2.21
N GLY A 127 6.99 -9.34 2.35
CA GLY A 127 6.11 -8.76 3.37
C GLY A 127 4.63 -9.10 3.16
N PHE A 128 4.22 -9.30 1.91
CA PHE A 128 2.88 -9.81 1.61
C PHE A 128 2.75 -11.33 1.79
N GLU A 129 3.84 -12.08 1.64
CA GLU A 129 3.84 -13.54 1.92
C GLU A 129 3.76 -13.84 3.41
N HIS A 130 4.39 -12.98 4.21
CA HIS A 130 4.50 -13.14 5.66
C HIS A 130 4.05 -11.85 6.36
N PRO A 131 2.75 -11.50 6.26
CA PRO A 131 2.23 -10.34 6.96
C PRO A 131 2.25 -10.56 8.48
N PRO A 132 2.22 -9.48 9.28
CA PRO A 132 2.11 -9.61 10.73
C PRO A 132 0.79 -10.30 11.10
N ALA A 133 0.80 -11.17 12.12
CA ALA A 133 -0.40 -11.85 12.57
C ALA A 133 -1.37 -10.92 13.32
N THR A 134 -0.83 -9.87 13.94
CA THR A 134 -1.59 -8.93 14.77
C THR A 134 -1.13 -7.49 14.54
N PRO A 135 -1.95 -6.49 14.92
CA PRO A 135 -1.52 -5.08 14.89
C PRO A 135 -0.29 -4.81 15.79
N GLN A 136 -0.14 -5.56 16.87
CA GLN A 136 0.99 -5.44 17.81
C GLN A 136 2.32 -5.90 17.20
N GLU A 137 2.26 -6.78 16.21
CA GLU A 137 3.43 -7.21 15.44
C GLU A 137 3.70 -6.32 14.22
N CYS A 138 2.71 -5.52 13.83
CA CYS A 138 2.79 -4.68 12.65
C CYS A 138 3.57 -3.39 12.92
N MET A 139 4.76 -3.27 12.33
CA MET A 139 5.60 -2.07 12.49
C MET A 139 4.87 -0.79 12.02
N PHE A 140 4.04 -0.89 10.96
CA PHE A 140 3.24 0.25 10.50
C PHE A 140 2.23 0.68 11.58
N ALA A 141 1.46 -0.24 12.14
CA ALA A 141 0.48 0.07 13.18
C ALA A 141 1.11 0.65 14.45
N GLN A 142 2.35 0.26 14.74
CA GLN A 142 3.08 0.73 15.91
C GLN A 142 3.77 2.08 15.72
N ALA A 143 4.20 2.39 14.50
CA ALA A 143 5.01 3.57 14.20
C ALA A 143 4.18 4.75 13.65
N THR A 144 2.88 4.55 13.37
CA THR A 144 2.04 5.57 12.74
C THR A 144 0.78 5.85 13.56
N ALA A 145 0.36 7.11 13.56
CA ALA A 145 -0.98 7.51 13.98
C ALA A 145 -1.83 7.74 12.74
N CYS A 146 -2.99 7.10 12.68
CA CYS A 146 -3.94 7.26 11.60
C CYS A 146 -5.13 8.10 12.07
N VAL A 147 -5.57 9.02 11.24
CA VAL A 147 -6.76 9.84 11.49
C VAL A 147 -7.71 9.77 10.30
N SER A 148 -8.99 9.94 10.53
CA SER A 148 -10.02 9.93 9.50
C SER A 148 -9.98 11.21 8.64
N ALA A 149 -10.83 11.28 7.64
CA ALA A 149 -10.90 12.42 6.72
C ALA A 149 -11.33 13.74 7.41
N ASP A 150 -11.86 13.69 8.61
CA ASP A 150 -12.16 14.86 9.44
C ASP A 150 -10.91 15.46 10.14
N LEU A 151 -9.75 14.82 9.97
CA LEU A 151 -8.45 15.17 10.54
C LEU A 151 -8.40 15.20 12.08
N SER A 152 -9.37 14.62 12.75
CA SER A 152 -9.50 14.64 14.21
C SER A 152 -9.76 13.26 14.83
N THR A 153 -10.56 12.41 14.18
CA THR A 153 -10.93 11.10 14.72
C THR A 153 -9.81 10.09 14.50
N PRO A 154 -9.21 9.53 15.58
CA PRO A 154 -8.22 8.47 15.45
C PRO A 154 -8.80 7.22 14.80
N ILE A 155 -8.05 6.61 13.89
CA ILE A 155 -8.38 5.31 13.30
C ILE A 155 -7.44 4.25 13.90
N THR A 156 -8.03 3.25 14.55
CA THR A 156 -7.30 2.13 15.19
C THR A 156 -7.82 0.80 14.67
N PRO A 157 -7.00 -0.26 14.66
CA PRO A 157 -5.61 -0.34 15.10
C PRO A 157 -4.58 0.19 14.08
N CYS A 158 -5.00 0.47 12.86
CA CYS A 158 -4.19 1.02 11.77
C CYS A 158 -5.10 1.75 10.76
N GLN A 159 -4.58 2.19 9.63
CA GLN A 159 -5.33 2.93 8.59
C GLN A 159 -6.63 2.27 8.10
N PHE A 160 -6.80 0.97 8.28
CA PHE A 160 -8.03 0.26 7.88
C PHE A 160 -9.14 0.40 8.91
N GLY A 161 -8.83 0.74 10.16
CA GLY A 161 -9.81 0.73 11.25
C GLY A 161 -10.36 -0.66 11.54
N GLY A 162 -11.38 -0.73 12.40
CA GLY A 162 -12.12 -1.97 12.68
C GLY A 162 -11.26 -3.14 13.16
N SER A 163 -11.52 -4.31 12.60
CA SER A 163 -10.83 -5.56 12.91
C SER A 163 -10.21 -6.18 11.64
N PRO A 164 -9.11 -5.63 11.11
CA PRO A 164 -8.49 -6.16 9.91
C PRO A 164 -7.91 -7.56 10.15
N VAL A 165 -8.11 -8.46 9.19
CA VAL A 165 -7.49 -9.79 9.21
C VAL A 165 -6.01 -9.64 8.88
N CYS A 166 -5.19 -9.38 9.92
CA CYS A 166 -3.77 -9.08 9.76
C CYS A 166 -2.99 -10.17 9.03
N ALA A 167 -3.33 -11.45 9.27
CA ALA A 167 -2.70 -12.58 8.57
C ALA A 167 -2.94 -12.58 7.04
N GLU A 168 -3.92 -11.81 6.56
CA GLU A 168 -4.20 -11.60 5.14
C GLU A 168 -3.89 -10.15 4.72
N CYS A 169 -3.14 -9.41 5.51
CA CYS A 169 -2.82 -8.02 5.23
C CYS A 169 -2.14 -7.86 3.87
N GLY A 170 -2.67 -6.94 3.07
CA GLY A 170 -2.13 -6.54 1.78
C GLY A 170 -1.61 -5.10 1.75
N CYS A 171 -1.45 -4.48 2.91
CA CYS A 171 -1.01 -3.09 3.02
C CYS A 171 0.44 -2.92 2.56
N LEU A 172 0.64 -2.14 1.50
CA LEU A 172 1.99 -1.81 0.99
C LEU A 172 2.85 -1.13 2.06
N ALA A 173 2.27 -0.24 2.86
CA ALA A 173 3.01 0.46 3.89
C ALA A 173 3.48 -0.50 5.01
N SER A 174 2.63 -1.47 5.39
CA SER A 174 3.01 -2.52 6.34
C SER A 174 4.15 -3.38 5.79
N ALA A 175 4.01 -3.86 4.54
CA ALA A 175 5.05 -4.66 3.88
C ALA A 175 6.36 -3.88 3.70
N GLY A 176 6.27 -2.60 3.35
CA GLY A 176 7.42 -1.70 3.20
C GLY A 176 8.17 -1.48 4.51
N LEU A 177 7.45 -1.16 5.59
CA LEU A 177 8.06 -0.97 6.91
C LEU A 177 8.62 -2.27 7.49
N ALA A 178 7.92 -3.40 7.32
CA ALA A 178 8.45 -4.71 7.71
C ALA A 178 9.75 -5.03 6.95
N SER A 179 9.81 -4.71 5.67
CA SER A 179 11.02 -4.82 4.85
C SER A 179 12.15 -3.95 5.38
N PHE A 180 11.86 -2.68 5.69
CA PHE A 180 12.82 -1.73 6.23
C PHE A 180 13.31 -2.13 7.63
N GLY A 181 12.41 -2.64 8.48
CA GLY A 181 12.73 -3.10 9.83
C GLY A 181 13.77 -4.22 9.89
N LYS A 182 13.90 -5.00 8.82
CA LYS A 182 14.90 -6.09 8.70
C LYS A 182 16.29 -5.61 8.26
N TYR A 183 16.48 -4.32 7.94
CA TYR A 183 17.82 -3.78 7.67
C TYR A 183 18.63 -3.70 8.96
N LYS A 184 19.91 -4.10 8.86
CA LYS A 184 20.84 -4.03 9.98
C LYS A 184 21.73 -2.80 9.87
N LEU A 185 21.70 -1.96 10.90
CA LEU A 185 22.65 -0.86 11.04
C LEU A 185 24.02 -1.43 11.39
N ALA A 186 25.02 -1.05 10.59
CA ALA A 186 26.41 -1.54 10.72
C ALA A 186 26.51 -3.10 10.79
N GLY A 187 25.53 -3.81 10.19
CA GLY A 187 25.49 -5.28 10.22
C GLY A 187 25.08 -5.91 11.55
N LEU A 188 24.81 -5.12 12.59
CA LEU A 188 24.63 -5.59 13.97
C LEU A 188 23.19 -5.52 14.48
N VAL A 189 22.54 -4.35 14.33
CA VAL A 189 21.24 -4.09 14.97
C VAL A 189 20.16 -3.87 13.91
N GLU A 190 19.08 -4.63 13.98
CA GLU A 190 17.92 -4.44 13.11
C GLU A 190 17.21 -3.11 13.43
N ILE A 191 16.85 -2.36 12.40
CA ILE A 191 16.12 -1.10 12.56
C ILE A 191 14.79 -1.31 13.30
N GLY A 192 14.09 -2.41 13.04
CA GLY A 192 12.86 -2.77 13.75
C GLY A 192 13.05 -2.93 15.27
N ALA A 193 14.18 -3.44 15.70
CA ALA A 193 14.51 -3.55 17.13
C ALA A 193 14.68 -2.16 17.78
N LEU A 194 15.30 -1.21 17.07
CA LEU A 194 15.44 0.18 17.55
C LEU A 194 14.08 0.87 17.66
N PHE A 195 13.20 0.70 16.68
CA PHE A 195 11.83 1.24 16.75
C PHE A 195 11.06 0.66 17.93
N SER A 196 11.13 -0.65 18.14
CA SER A 196 10.46 -1.31 19.27
C SER A 196 10.99 -0.84 20.62
N ALA A 197 12.31 -0.65 20.75
CA ALA A 197 12.92 -0.12 21.96
C ALA A 197 12.53 1.33 22.22
N SER A 198 12.55 2.18 21.19
CA SER A 198 12.14 3.59 21.28
C SER A 198 10.68 3.72 21.70
N ARG A 199 9.78 2.90 21.14
CA ARG A 199 8.37 2.88 21.53
C ARG A 199 8.20 2.50 23.00
N LYS A 200 8.82 1.41 23.45
CA LYS A 200 8.76 0.98 24.85
C LYS A 200 9.24 2.06 25.81
N LEU A 201 10.25 2.82 25.42
CA LEU A 201 10.73 3.96 26.21
C LEU A 201 9.70 5.08 26.23
N GLY A 202 9.12 5.44 25.07
CA GLY A 202 8.07 6.44 24.96
C GLY A 202 6.85 6.11 25.81
N ASP A 203 6.36 4.86 25.74
CA ASP A 203 5.23 4.38 26.54
C ASP A 203 5.49 4.51 28.05
N ARG A 204 6.73 4.18 28.51
CA ARG A 204 7.12 4.32 29.91
C ARG A 204 7.15 5.79 30.35
N LEU A 205 7.68 6.68 29.51
CA LEU A 205 7.73 8.12 29.82
C LEU A 205 6.33 8.74 29.85
N ALA A 206 5.46 8.36 28.91
CA ALA A 206 4.07 8.83 28.89
C ALA A 206 3.25 8.32 30.09
N GLY A 207 3.45 7.07 30.52
CA GLY A 207 2.81 6.51 31.71
C GLY A 207 3.35 7.06 33.04
N ALA A 208 4.55 7.65 33.03
CA ALA A 208 5.13 8.30 34.23
C ALA A 208 4.66 9.74 34.43
N THR A 209 3.99 10.33 33.43
CA THR A 209 3.46 11.71 33.44
C THR A 209 1.93 11.78 33.60
N ALA A 210 1.25 10.63 33.72
CA ALA A 210 -0.19 10.50 33.97
C ALA A 210 -0.44 10.09 35.42
#